data_ab6225960ad5f36a6bdc5149df2c8c3f
#
_entry.id   ab6225960ad5f36a6bdc5149df2c8c3f
#
_cell.length_a   1.000
_cell.length_b   1.000
_cell.length_c   1.000
_cell.angle_alpha   90.00
_cell.angle_beta   90.00
_cell.angle_gamma   90.00
#
_symmetry.space_group_name_H-M   'P 1'
#
loop_
_entity.id
_entity.type
_entity.pdbx_description
1 polymer ?
#
loop_
_entity_poly.entity_id
_entity_poly.type
_entity_poly.pdbx_seq_one_letter_code
_entity_poly.pdbx_strand_id
1 'polypeptide(L)'
;VARDLAESLRKPLGNNVTIVIDNSDGAGSTIGMAKAARAKPDGYTLLLNHIGVATAPILYRKLSFDVMKDFEYLGIINDVPMTLIGKPGLPPNNFKELTTWITANKDKVNLANAGIGSASHLCGLLFQTALKTPLTPVPYKGAAPAIADLMGGQVDILCDQTTNTTGQIEGKKVKAYGVTTAKRLTTPALKDLPTLQEEGLKGFE
;
A
#
# COMPACT_ATOMS: atom_id res chain seq x y z
N VAL A 1 3.00 2.96 11.63
CA VAL A 1 3.58 4.29 11.26
C VAL A 1 2.94 5.39 12.10
N ALA A 2 1.61 5.67 11.99
CA ALA A 2 0.98 6.77 12.74
C ALA A 2 1.13 6.62 14.26
N ARG A 3 0.96 5.41 14.79
CA ARG A 3 1.15 5.14 16.23
C ARG A 3 2.60 5.33 16.67
N ASP A 4 3.55 4.88 15.89
CA ASP A 4 4.99 5.02 16.17
C ASP A 4 5.41 6.49 16.14
N LEU A 5 4.89 7.24 15.15
CA LEU A 5 5.09 8.68 15.07
C LEU A 5 4.50 9.39 16.30
N ALA A 6 3.26 9.06 16.68
CA ALA A 6 2.62 9.64 17.86
C ALA A 6 3.43 9.38 19.14
N GLU A 7 3.94 8.17 19.31
CA GLU A 7 4.81 7.83 20.44
C GLU A 7 6.10 8.64 20.44
N SER A 8 6.73 8.78 19.27
CA SER A 8 7.95 9.57 19.11
C SER A 8 7.73 11.06 19.37
N LEU A 9 6.55 11.58 19.04
CA LEU A 9 6.19 12.99 19.26
C LEU A 9 5.84 13.32 20.71
N ARG A 10 5.44 12.36 21.55
CA ARG A 10 5.07 12.61 22.94
C ARG A 10 6.19 13.27 23.74
N LYS A 11 7.41 12.76 23.61
CA LYS A 11 8.57 13.26 24.36
C LYS A 11 8.90 14.72 24.04
N PRO A 12 9.07 15.14 22.78
CA PRO A 12 9.36 16.54 22.45
C PRO A 12 8.16 17.49 22.67
N LEU A 13 6.92 17.00 22.61
CA LEU A 13 5.73 17.83 22.86
C LEU A 13 5.37 17.96 24.34
N GLY A 14 6.00 17.18 25.20
CA GLY A 14 5.77 17.18 26.64
C GLY A 14 4.81 16.09 27.11
N ASN A 15 4.98 15.65 28.35
CA ASN A 15 4.29 14.48 28.91
C ASN A 15 2.78 14.66 29.09
N ASN A 16 2.26 15.87 28.99
CA ASN A 16 0.85 16.19 29.16
C ASN A 16 0.05 16.21 27.83
N VAL A 17 0.72 15.89 26.70
CA VAL A 17 0.07 15.90 25.39
C VAL A 17 -0.57 14.53 25.12
N THR A 18 -1.88 14.53 24.84
CA THR A 18 -2.59 13.35 24.38
C THR A 18 -2.71 13.37 22.86
N ILE A 19 -2.15 12.37 22.19
CA ILE A 19 -2.26 12.22 20.73
C ILE A 19 -3.28 11.12 20.45
N VAL A 20 -4.35 11.46 19.76
CA VAL A 20 -5.42 10.55 19.35
C VAL A 20 -5.21 10.18 17.88
N ILE A 21 -5.14 8.89 17.59
CA ILE A 21 -5.06 8.39 16.21
C ILE A 21 -6.47 8.14 15.70
N ASP A 22 -6.83 8.87 14.67
CA ASP A 22 -8.10 8.73 13.96
C ASP A 22 -7.84 8.12 12.58
N ASN A 23 -8.25 6.88 12.39
CA ASN A 23 -8.14 6.19 11.10
C ASN A 23 -9.43 6.39 10.29
N SER A 24 -9.31 7.10 9.18
CA SER A 24 -10.43 7.38 8.27
C SER A 24 -10.11 6.79 6.90
N ASP A 25 -10.53 5.55 6.68
CA ASP A 25 -10.27 4.81 5.45
C ASP A 25 -11.34 5.06 4.39
N GLY A 26 -10.99 4.65 3.16
CA GLY A 26 -11.87 4.64 2.01
C GLY A 26 -11.54 5.69 0.95
N ALA A 27 -12.06 5.43 -0.25
CA ALA A 27 -11.90 6.26 -1.44
C ALA A 27 -10.45 6.72 -1.68
N GLY A 28 -9.47 5.81 -1.57
CA GLY A 28 -8.05 6.12 -1.77
C GLY A 28 -7.51 7.22 -0.86
N SER A 29 -7.96 7.29 0.38
CA SER A 29 -7.67 8.31 1.41
C SER A 29 -8.42 9.64 1.28
N THR A 30 -9.25 9.86 0.25
CA THR A 30 -9.93 11.16 0.06
C THR A 30 -10.88 11.48 1.21
N ILE A 31 -11.43 10.48 1.91
CA ILE A 31 -12.29 10.67 3.09
C ILE A 31 -11.48 11.29 4.24
N GLY A 32 -10.32 10.71 4.56
CA GLY A 32 -9.42 11.23 5.59
C GLY A 32 -8.89 12.62 5.25
N MET A 33 -8.50 12.84 3.99
CA MET A 33 -8.06 14.16 3.49
C MET A 33 -9.16 15.21 3.65
N ALA A 34 -10.38 14.90 3.23
CA ALA A 34 -11.51 15.83 3.37
C ALA A 34 -11.82 16.17 4.83
N LYS A 35 -11.64 15.22 5.74
CA LYS A 35 -11.82 15.44 7.18
C LYS A 35 -10.74 16.37 7.72
N ALA A 36 -9.48 16.14 7.37
CA ALA A 36 -8.37 17.01 7.79
C ALA A 36 -8.49 18.43 7.22
N ALA A 37 -8.86 18.57 5.95
CA ALA A 37 -9.06 19.89 5.31
C ALA A 37 -10.14 20.73 5.99
N ARG A 38 -11.12 20.10 6.63
CA ARG A 38 -12.19 20.81 7.38
C ARG A 38 -11.84 21.06 8.84
N ALA A 39 -10.73 20.53 9.33
CA ALA A 39 -10.29 20.77 10.70
C ALA A 39 -9.84 22.22 10.89
N LYS A 40 -9.83 22.69 12.13
CA LYS A 40 -9.30 24.02 12.45
C LYS A 40 -7.81 24.09 12.12
N PRO A 41 -7.32 25.15 11.47
CA PRO A 41 -5.90 25.31 11.13
C PRO A 41 -5.10 25.85 12.34
N ASP A 42 -5.22 25.19 13.48
CA ASP A 42 -4.62 25.58 14.76
C ASP A 42 -3.35 24.77 15.11
N GLY A 43 -2.90 23.87 14.20
CA GLY A 43 -1.74 23.04 14.39
C GLY A 43 -1.98 21.77 15.22
N TYR A 44 -3.20 21.54 15.72
CA TYR A 44 -3.52 20.36 16.52
C TYR A 44 -4.08 19.17 15.71
N THR A 45 -4.36 19.37 14.43
CA THR A 45 -4.79 18.29 13.53
C THR A 45 -3.72 18.05 12.47
N LEU A 46 -3.11 16.87 12.50
CA LEU A 46 -2.09 16.45 11.53
C LEU A 46 -2.66 15.34 10.63
N LEU A 47 -2.45 15.49 9.33
CA LEU A 47 -2.76 14.46 8.34
C LEU A 47 -1.49 13.65 8.00
N LEU A 48 -1.48 12.37 8.32
CA LEU A 48 -0.49 11.43 7.79
C LEU A 48 -1.10 10.72 6.58
N ASN A 49 -0.53 10.91 5.43
CA ASN A 49 -1.03 10.35 4.18
C ASN A 49 0.11 9.75 3.34
N HIS A 50 -0.24 9.19 2.20
CA HIS A 50 0.65 8.54 1.23
C HIS A 50 0.48 9.19 -0.16
N ILE A 51 0.96 8.53 -1.22
CA ILE A 51 0.89 8.98 -2.62
C ILE A 51 -0.54 9.38 -3.06
N GLY A 52 -1.58 8.95 -2.36
CA GLY A 52 -2.97 9.34 -2.60
C GLY A 52 -3.20 10.86 -2.63
N VAL A 53 -2.38 11.63 -1.91
CA VAL A 53 -2.41 13.11 -1.99
C VAL A 53 -2.16 13.59 -3.43
N ALA A 54 -1.16 13.04 -4.09
CA ALA A 54 -0.79 13.43 -5.45
C ALA A 54 -1.75 12.87 -6.52
N THR A 55 -2.35 11.70 -6.26
CA THR A 55 -3.20 11.01 -7.25
C THR A 55 -4.66 11.41 -7.18
N ALA A 56 -5.14 11.81 -6.01
CA ALA A 56 -6.55 12.15 -5.80
C ALA A 56 -7.08 13.21 -6.78
N PRO A 57 -6.39 14.33 -7.06
CA PRO A 57 -6.88 15.34 -7.99
C PRO A 57 -7.09 14.83 -9.42
N ILE A 58 -6.33 13.79 -9.81
CA ILE A 58 -6.37 13.22 -11.15
C ILE A 58 -7.45 12.15 -11.26
N LEU A 59 -7.60 11.32 -10.21
CA LEU A 59 -8.45 10.13 -10.25
C LEU A 59 -9.90 10.37 -9.79
N TYR A 60 -10.12 11.39 -8.97
CA TYR A 60 -11.44 11.69 -8.44
C TYR A 60 -12.02 12.96 -9.06
N ARG A 61 -13.18 12.84 -9.73
CA ARG A 61 -13.83 13.95 -10.45
C ARG A 61 -14.28 15.10 -9.55
N LYS A 62 -14.60 14.81 -8.30
CA LYS A 62 -15.07 15.81 -7.32
C LYS A 62 -14.38 15.56 -5.99
N LEU A 63 -13.54 16.48 -5.59
CA LEU A 63 -12.97 16.57 -4.25
C LEU A 63 -13.59 17.74 -3.52
N SER A 64 -13.82 17.61 -2.22
CA SER A 64 -14.30 18.69 -1.35
C SER A 64 -13.17 19.52 -0.73
N PHE A 65 -11.96 19.39 -1.25
CA PHE A 65 -10.72 20.04 -0.82
C PHE A 65 -9.76 20.21 -1.99
N ASP A 66 -8.86 21.17 -1.86
CA ASP A 66 -7.75 21.41 -2.80
C ASP A 66 -6.43 20.98 -2.12
N VAL A 67 -5.74 19.99 -2.70
CA VAL A 67 -4.51 19.47 -2.12
C VAL A 67 -3.39 20.49 -2.03
N MET A 68 -3.41 21.52 -2.88
CA MET A 68 -2.36 22.54 -2.92
C MET A 68 -2.66 23.75 -2.03
N LYS A 69 -3.90 23.91 -1.55
CA LYS A 69 -4.33 25.11 -0.81
C LYS A 69 -4.81 24.81 0.61
N ASP A 70 -5.38 23.62 0.83
CA ASP A 70 -6.06 23.31 2.09
C ASP A 70 -5.15 22.60 3.10
N PHE A 71 -3.87 22.36 2.73
CA PHE A 71 -2.89 21.70 3.58
C PHE A 71 -1.56 22.45 3.63
N GLU A 72 -0.98 22.53 4.84
CA GLU A 72 0.40 22.92 5.05
C GLU A 72 1.27 21.67 5.11
N TYR A 73 2.19 21.51 4.16
CA TYR A 73 3.04 20.33 4.05
C TYR A 73 4.26 20.43 4.95
N LEU A 74 4.37 19.55 5.94
CA LEU A 74 5.44 19.55 6.92
C LEU A 74 6.68 18.75 6.47
N GLY A 75 6.47 17.68 5.71
CA GLY A 75 7.58 16.86 5.19
C GLY A 75 7.22 15.41 4.95
N ILE A 76 8.20 14.66 4.46
CA ILE A 76 8.14 13.21 4.28
C ILE A 76 8.71 12.55 5.54
N ILE A 77 7.96 11.60 6.11
CA ILE A 77 8.35 10.91 7.34
C ILE A 77 9.20 9.68 7.02
N ASN A 78 8.79 8.90 6.02
CA ASN A 78 9.50 7.68 5.61
C ASN A 78 9.06 7.23 4.21
N ASP A 79 9.91 6.41 3.60
CA ASP A 79 9.54 5.60 2.44
C ASP A 79 9.10 4.21 2.91
N VAL A 80 8.06 3.68 2.28
CA VAL A 80 7.54 2.34 2.61
C VAL A 80 7.61 1.46 1.38
N PRO A 81 8.53 0.49 1.35
CA PRO A 81 8.61 -0.51 0.28
C PRO A 81 7.31 -1.30 0.16
N MET A 82 7.08 -1.83 -1.04
CA MET A 82 5.94 -2.71 -1.31
C MET A 82 6.41 -4.16 -1.46
N THR A 83 5.50 -5.10 -1.19
CA THR A 83 5.69 -6.53 -1.48
C THR A 83 4.62 -7.01 -2.44
N LEU A 84 4.99 -7.86 -3.37
CA LEU A 84 4.04 -8.62 -4.17
C LEU A 84 3.76 -9.95 -3.47
N ILE A 85 2.51 -10.15 -3.07
CA ILE A 85 2.07 -11.33 -2.33
C ILE A 85 0.90 -12.02 -3.03
N GLY A 86 0.74 -13.30 -2.77
CA GLY A 86 -0.38 -14.12 -3.28
C GLY A 86 -1.05 -14.93 -2.19
N LYS A 87 -2.26 -15.40 -2.48
CA LYS A 87 -3.02 -16.28 -1.57
C LYS A 87 -2.26 -17.56 -1.24
N PRO A 88 -2.48 -18.19 -0.07
CA PRO A 88 -1.72 -19.38 0.36
C PRO A 88 -1.75 -20.54 -0.65
N GLY A 89 -2.91 -20.81 -1.24
CA GLY A 89 -3.12 -21.88 -2.20
C GLY A 89 -2.80 -21.55 -3.66
N LEU A 90 -2.16 -20.40 -3.95
CA LEU A 90 -1.78 -20.06 -5.32
C LEU A 90 -0.75 -21.06 -5.86
N PRO A 91 -0.93 -21.65 -7.07
CA PRO A 91 -0.01 -22.69 -7.58
C PRO A 91 1.46 -22.27 -7.65
N PRO A 92 1.83 -21.08 -8.20
CA PRO A 92 3.23 -20.68 -8.32
C PRO A 92 3.93 -20.50 -6.96
N ASN A 93 5.18 -20.92 -6.87
CA ASN A 93 6.02 -20.85 -5.67
C ASN A 93 7.13 -19.79 -5.75
N ASN A 94 7.39 -19.25 -6.93
CA ASN A 94 8.37 -18.21 -7.17
C ASN A 94 7.84 -17.22 -8.22
N PHE A 95 8.55 -16.11 -8.40
CA PHE A 95 8.10 -15.04 -9.30
C PHE A 95 8.03 -15.49 -10.77
N LYS A 96 8.98 -16.30 -11.24
CA LYS A 96 9.00 -16.82 -12.62
C LYS A 96 7.78 -17.70 -12.90
N GLU A 97 7.45 -18.57 -11.95
CA GLU A 97 6.23 -19.39 -12.06
C GLU A 97 4.97 -18.50 -12.00
N LEU A 98 4.98 -17.45 -11.15
CA LEU A 98 3.87 -16.51 -11.04
C LEU A 98 3.60 -15.81 -12.37
N THR A 99 4.62 -15.28 -13.03
CA THR A 99 4.45 -14.59 -14.32
C THR A 99 3.94 -15.53 -15.41
N THR A 100 4.43 -16.77 -15.45
CA THR A 100 3.93 -17.79 -16.37
C THR A 100 2.47 -18.12 -16.09
N TRP A 101 2.13 -18.33 -14.82
CA TRP A 101 0.76 -18.64 -14.39
C TRP A 101 -0.20 -17.48 -14.68
N ILE A 102 0.20 -16.26 -14.41
CA ILE A 102 -0.59 -15.05 -14.74
C ILE A 102 -0.88 -14.99 -16.23
N THR A 103 0.13 -15.19 -17.07
CA THR A 103 -0.03 -15.12 -18.52
C THR A 103 -1.03 -16.16 -19.03
N ALA A 104 -0.98 -17.38 -18.46
CA ALA A 104 -1.90 -18.46 -18.81
C ALA A 104 -3.33 -18.24 -18.28
N ASN A 105 -3.52 -17.46 -17.22
CA ASN A 105 -4.81 -17.30 -16.53
C ASN A 105 -5.28 -15.85 -16.45
N LYS A 106 -4.72 -14.93 -17.22
CA LYS A 106 -4.90 -13.46 -17.12
C LYS A 106 -6.33 -13.00 -16.86
N ASP A 107 -7.31 -13.58 -17.54
CA ASP A 107 -8.73 -13.21 -17.45
C ASP A 107 -9.41 -13.67 -16.15
N LYS A 108 -8.72 -14.52 -15.37
CA LYS A 108 -9.23 -15.11 -14.11
C LYS A 108 -8.46 -14.64 -12.90
N VAL A 109 -7.35 -13.90 -13.09
CA VAL A 109 -6.51 -13.44 -11.99
C VAL A 109 -7.06 -12.15 -11.41
N ASN A 110 -7.42 -12.20 -10.13
CA ASN A 110 -7.91 -11.06 -9.37
C ASN A 110 -6.75 -10.37 -8.65
N LEU A 111 -6.52 -9.12 -8.99
CA LEU A 111 -5.51 -8.26 -8.36
C LEU A 111 -6.20 -7.32 -7.36
N ALA A 112 -6.07 -7.62 -6.08
CA ALA A 112 -6.62 -6.78 -5.02
C ALA A 112 -5.83 -5.48 -4.86
N ASN A 113 -6.48 -4.43 -4.36
CA ASN A 113 -5.84 -3.18 -3.97
C ASN A 113 -6.60 -2.50 -2.82
N ALA A 114 -5.93 -1.60 -2.13
CA ALA A 114 -6.45 -0.87 -0.97
C ALA A 114 -7.36 0.32 -1.33
N GLY A 115 -7.85 0.39 -2.56
CA GLY A 115 -8.71 1.45 -3.09
C GLY A 115 -8.04 2.23 -4.23
N ILE A 116 -8.86 2.78 -5.11
CA ILE A 116 -8.40 3.52 -6.30
C ILE A 116 -7.52 4.70 -5.87
N GLY A 117 -6.33 4.84 -6.47
CA GLY A 117 -5.35 5.88 -6.14
C GLY A 117 -4.47 5.58 -4.92
N SER A 118 -4.70 4.47 -4.22
CA SER A 118 -3.78 4.02 -3.15
C SER A 118 -2.44 3.56 -3.72
N ALA A 119 -1.40 3.52 -2.87
CA ALA A 119 -0.09 2.95 -3.23
C ALA A 119 -0.22 1.51 -3.75
N SER A 120 -1.08 0.72 -3.12
CA SER A 120 -1.41 -0.64 -3.54
C SER A 120 -2.00 -0.70 -4.95
N HIS A 121 -2.93 0.21 -5.29
CA HIS A 121 -3.49 0.30 -6.64
C HIS A 121 -2.45 0.68 -7.68
N LEU A 122 -1.62 1.70 -7.40
CA LEU A 122 -0.56 2.13 -8.32
C LEU A 122 0.49 1.05 -8.54
N CYS A 123 0.91 0.37 -7.48
CA CYS A 123 1.81 -0.78 -7.60
C CYS A 123 1.22 -1.85 -8.51
N GLY A 124 -0.06 -2.17 -8.34
CA GLY A 124 -0.76 -3.13 -9.19
C GLY A 124 -0.84 -2.69 -10.65
N LEU A 125 -1.04 -1.40 -10.93
CA LEU A 125 -1.03 -0.87 -12.29
C LEU A 125 0.35 -0.95 -12.94
N LEU A 126 1.40 -0.57 -12.20
CA LEU A 126 2.78 -0.68 -12.67
C LEU A 126 3.14 -2.14 -12.94
N PHE A 127 2.74 -3.06 -12.07
CA PHE A 127 2.95 -4.50 -12.24
C PHE A 127 2.31 -5.04 -13.51
N GLN A 128 1.04 -4.72 -13.78
CA GLN A 128 0.33 -5.09 -15.01
C GLN A 128 1.02 -4.51 -16.25
N THR A 129 1.48 -3.25 -16.17
CA THR A 129 2.19 -2.57 -17.26
C THR A 129 3.52 -3.25 -17.55
N ALA A 130 4.30 -3.58 -16.51
CA ALA A 130 5.59 -4.27 -16.64
C ALA A 130 5.44 -5.67 -17.25
N LEU A 131 4.39 -6.39 -16.87
CA LEU A 131 4.05 -7.70 -17.43
C LEU A 131 3.38 -7.63 -18.81
N LYS A 132 2.94 -6.44 -19.24
CA LYS A 132 2.09 -6.26 -20.45
C LYS A 132 0.85 -7.17 -20.42
N THR A 133 0.31 -7.41 -19.24
CA THR A 133 -0.81 -8.33 -19.03
C THR A 133 -1.84 -7.68 -18.12
N PRO A 134 -3.04 -7.35 -18.64
CA PRO A 134 -4.12 -6.82 -17.82
C PRO A 134 -4.65 -7.89 -16.88
N LEU A 135 -5.03 -7.48 -15.66
CA LEU A 135 -5.62 -8.33 -14.63
C LEU A 135 -6.92 -7.70 -14.15
N THR A 136 -7.76 -8.49 -13.49
CA THR A 136 -9.03 -8.00 -12.94
C THR A 136 -8.78 -7.26 -11.62
N PRO A 137 -8.95 -5.92 -11.55
CA PRO A 137 -8.73 -5.19 -10.32
C PRO A 137 -9.90 -5.36 -9.35
N VAL A 138 -9.60 -5.60 -8.06
CA VAL A 138 -10.59 -5.71 -6.99
C VAL A 138 -10.27 -4.66 -5.92
N PRO A 139 -10.94 -3.49 -5.93
CA PRO A 139 -10.68 -2.42 -4.98
C PRO A 139 -11.39 -2.66 -3.64
N TYR A 140 -10.67 -2.43 -2.55
CA TYR A 140 -11.16 -2.51 -1.17
C TYR A 140 -11.15 -1.14 -0.47
N LYS A 141 -11.82 -1.05 0.66
CA LYS A 141 -11.76 0.12 1.56
C LYS A 141 -10.58 -0.02 2.52
N GLY A 142 -9.35 0.05 1.97
CA GLY A 142 -8.12 -0.09 2.74
C GLY A 142 -7.45 -1.46 2.61
N ALA A 143 -6.23 -1.59 3.17
CA ALA A 143 -5.41 -2.80 3.05
C ALA A 143 -5.95 -3.99 3.88
N ALA A 144 -6.51 -3.73 5.06
CA ALA A 144 -6.93 -4.79 5.98
C ALA A 144 -7.96 -5.77 5.37
N PRO A 145 -9.09 -5.32 4.77
CA PRO A 145 -10.01 -6.23 4.12
C PRO A 145 -9.42 -6.91 2.88
N ALA A 146 -8.56 -6.21 2.10
CA ALA A 146 -7.88 -6.82 0.95
C ALA A 146 -6.97 -7.99 1.37
N ILE A 147 -6.21 -7.82 2.45
CA ILE A 147 -5.34 -8.86 3.00
C ILE A 147 -6.16 -10.02 3.58
N ALA A 148 -7.27 -9.74 4.26
CA ALA A 148 -8.15 -10.77 4.80
C ALA A 148 -8.71 -11.66 3.68
N ASP A 149 -9.20 -11.07 2.61
CA ASP A 149 -9.74 -11.80 1.45
C ASP A 149 -8.64 -12.52 0.66
N LEU A 150 -7.42 -11.98 0.60
CA LEU A 150 -6.28 -12.68 0.02
C LEU A 150 -5.96 -13.95 0.82
N MET A 151 -5.87 -13.85 2.15
CA MET A 151 -5.63 -15.00 3.03
C MET A 151 -6.78 -16.02 2.96
N GLY A 152 -8.01 -15.55 2.79
CA GLY A 152 -9.20 -16.36 2.62
C GLY A 152 -9.37 -16.95 1.21
N GLY A 153 -8.47 -16.60 0.26
CA GLY A 153 -8.49 -17.14 -1.10
C GLY A 153 -9.50 -16.50 -2.05
N GLN A 154 -10.18 -15.41 -1.65
CA GLN A 154 -11.17 -14.70 -2.46
C GLN A 154 -10.57 -13.91 -3.62
N VAL A 155 -9.32 -13.48 -3.46
CA VAL A 155 -8.51 -12.81 -4.49
C VAL A 155 -7.16 -13.50 -4.61
N ASP A 156 -6.45 -13.30 -5.71
CA ASP A 156 -5.28 -14.10 -6.05
C ASP A 156 -3.98 -13.46 -5.63
N ILE A 157 -3.79 -12.18 -5.94
CA ILE A 157 -2.56 -11.42 -5.68
C ILE A 157 -2.87 -10.02 -5.18
N LEU A 158 -1.90 -9.46 -4.49
CA LEU A 158 -1.94 -8.11 -3.93
C LEU A 158 -0.52 -7.52 -3.94
N CYS A 159 -0.37 -6.27 -4.34
CA CYS A 159 0.81 -5.48 -4.05
C CYS A 159 0.48 -4.53 -2.91
N ASP A 160 1.17 -4.62 -1.77
CA ASP A 160 0.91 -3.73 -0.63
C ASP A 160 2.17 -3.43 0.18
N GLN A 161 2.07 -2.41 1.00
CA GLN A 161 3.16 -1.90 1.83
C GLN A 161 3.69 -2.95 2.81
N THR A 162 5.01 -2.99 3.00
CA THR A 162 5.67 -3.91 3.95
C THR A 162 5.11 -3.78 5.36
N THR A 163 4.71 -2.58 5.78
CA THR A 163 4.07 -2.35 7.09
C THR A 163 2.77 -3.12 7.31
N ASN A 164 2.11 -3.53 6.22
CA ASN A 164 0.87 -4.32 6.27
C ASN A 164 1.12 -5.82 6.03
N THR A 165 2.17 -6.16 5.28
CA THR A 165 2.37 -7.52 4.76
C THR A 165 3.40 -8.34 5.53
N THR A 166 4.37 -7.70 6.21
CA THR A 166 5.46 -8.40 6.90
C THR A 166 4.98 -9.45 7.87
N GLY A 167 4.03 -9.13 8.75
CA GLY A 167 3.50 -10.10 9.71
C GLY A 167 2.77 -11.29 9.06
N GLN A 168 2.17 -11.09 7.89
CA GLN A 168 1.49 -12.16 7.14
C GLN A 168 2.52 -13.07 6.46
N ILE A 169 3.62 -12.50 6.00
CA ILE A 169 4.75 -13.24 5.40
C ILE A 169 5.46 -14.07 6.48
N GLU A 170 5.80 -13.47 7.62
CA GLU A 170 6.39 -14.17 8.77
C GLU A 170 5.51 -15.31 9.25
N GLY A 171 4.21 -15.06 9.36
CA GLY A 171 3.22 -16.06 9.74
C GLY A 171 2.92 -17.10 8.67
N LYS A 172 3.57 -17.04 7.51
CA LYS A 172 3.34 -17.93 6.34
C LYS A 172 1.87 -18.00 5.92
N LYS A 173 1.12 -16.91 6.12
CA LYS A 173 -0.30 -16.80 5.79
C LYS A 173 -0.55 -16.38 4.35
N VAL A 174 0.50 -15.99 3.64
CA VAL A 174 0.49 -15.60 2.24
C VAL A 174 1.78 -16.10 1.56
N LYS A 175 1.77 -16.24 0.24
CA LYS A 175 2.99 -16.42 -0.54
C LYS A 175 3.61 -15.06 -0.83
N ALA A 176 4.93 -14.92 -0.73
CA ALA A 176 5.65 -13.70 -1.06
C ALA A 176 6.53 -13.93 -2.28
N TYR A 177 6.45 -13.04 -3.27
CA TYR A 177 7.12 -13.18 -4.55
C TYR A 177 8.28 -12.21 -4.75
N GLY A 178 8.29 -11.10 -4.05
CA GLY A 178 9.37 -10.12 -4.12
C GLY A 178 8.99 -8.77 -3.52
N VAL A 179 10.01 -7.92 -3.45
CA VAL A 179 9.90 -6.53 -2.99
C VAL A 179 10.13 -5.57 -4.15
N THR A 180 9.55 -4.36 -4.06
CA THR A 180 9.62 -3.35 -5.14
C THR A 180 10.86 -2.45 -5.07
N THR A 181 11.77 -2.69 -4.15
CA THR A 181 12.97 -1.86 -3.98
C THR A 181 14.08 -2.26 -4.95
N ALA A 182 14.97 -1.32 -5.27
CA ALA A 182 16.15 -1.58 -6.10
C ALA A 182 17.13 -2.60 -5.48
N LYS A 183 17.16 -2.69 -4.15
CA LYS A 183 17.99 -3.63 -3.37
C LYS A 183 17.10 -4.40 -2.40
N ARG A 184 17.51 -5.63 -2.06
CA ARG A 184 16.83 -6.43 -1.03
C ARG A 184 16.76 -5.69 0.30
N LEU A 185 15.69 -5.91 1.02
CA LEU A 185 15.49 -5.31 2.34
C LEU A 185 16.37 -6.02 3.39
N THR A 186 16.75 -5.28 4.42
CA THR A 186 17.55 -5.82 5.54
C THR A 186 16.69 -6.34 6.70
N THR A 187 15.38 -6.08 6.65
CA THR A 187 14.42 -6.57 7.67
C THR A 187 14.45 -8.09 7.71
N PRO A 188 14.65 -8.73 8.89
CA PRO A 188 14.82 -10.19 9.00
C PRO A 188 13.76 -11.01 8.27
N ALA A 189 12.49 -10.62 8.35
CA ALA A 189 11.37 -11.29 7.71
C ALA A 189 11.37 -11.20 6.17
N LEU A 190 12.05 -10.23 5.59
CA LEU A 190 11.98 -9.88 4.17
C LEU A 190 13.32 -9.96 3.45
N LYS A 191 14.43 -10.16 4.19
CA LYS A 191 15.81 -10.14 3.65
C LYS A 191 16.06 -11.19 2.55
N ASP A 192 15.36 -12.29 2.61
CA ASP A 192 15.51 -13.42 1.67
C ASP A 192 14.59 -13.27 0.45
N LEU A 193 13.66 -12.29 0.45
CA LEU A 193 12.85 -12.01 -0.72
C LEU A 193 13.67 -11.29 -1.79
N PRO A 194 13.59 -11.76 -3.06
CA PRO A 194 14.25 -11.07 -4.16
C PRO A 194 13.57 -9.71 -4.42
N THR A 195 14.29 -8.81 -5.06
CA THR A 195 13.65 -7.65 -5.68
C THR A 195 12.95 -8.05 -6.98
N LEU A 196 11.88 -7.35 -7.35
CA LEU A 196 11.22 -7.63 -8.63
C LEU A 196 12.14 -7.32 -9.83
N GLN A 197 13.14 -6.46 -9.65
CA GLN A 197 14.18 -6.21 -10.66
C GLN A 197 15.12 -7.40 -10.82
N GLU A 198 15.56 -8.07 -9.72
CA GLU A 198 16.33 -9.32 -9.79
C GLU A 198 15.57 -10.40 -10.53
N GLU A 199 14.26 -10.42 -10.41
CA GLU A 199 13.35 -11.37 -11.06
C GLU A 199 13.00 -11.00 -12.52
N GLY A 200 13.58 -9.92 -13.05
CA GLY A 200 13.48 -9.55 -14.47
C GLY A 200 12.55 -8.37 -14.78
N LEU A 201 11.86 -7.77 -13.83
CA LEU A 201 11.10 -6.53 -14.03
C LEU A 201 12.04 -5.32 -13.93
N LYS A 202 12.83 -5.08 -14.98
CA LYS A 202 13.80 -3.97 -15.01
C LYS A 202 13.12 -2.61 -14.78
N GLY A 203 13.69 -1.81 -13.87
CA GLY A 203 13.20 -0.48 -13.54
C GLY A 203 11.91 -0.48 -12.71
N PHE A 204 11.54 -1.61 -12.13
CA PHE A 204 10.39 -1.70 -11.24
C PHE A 204 10.81 -1.40 -9.80
N GLU A 205 10.55 -0.18 -9.38
CA GLU A 205 10.81 0.32 -8.02
C GLU A 205 9.82 1.43 -7.61
#